data_f8d0ac8eeadad7b324443e0681345b82
#
_entry.id   f8d0ac8eeadad7b324443e0681345b82
#
_cell.length_a   1.000
_cell.length_b   1.000
_cell.length_c   1.000
_cell.angle_alpha   90.00
_cell.angle_beta   90.00
_cell.angle_gamma   90.00
#
_symmetry.space_group_name_H-M   'P 1'
#
loop_
_entity.id
_entity.type
_entity.pdbx_description
1 polymer ?
#
loop_
_entity_poly.entity_id
_entity_poly.type
_entity_poly.pdbx_seq_one_letter_code
_entity_poly.pdbx_strand_id
1 'polypeptide(L)'
;MVVIPTGEFLMGCETGAANEHPAHRIWVDRFALGRTAVTNQLYRTFLEESGRQAPPGFSDARFNHPDQPVPSVRWFDAAAYCAWLCERTGKSYRLPTEAEWERAARGGLEANLYTWGDEPPQTQPRYVELWRTGPERVGGRPPNGFGLYDISENVHEWLADWYDAGYYSVSPQRNPQGPPVGARRASRGGSWRHHIKIARVAARSSLPPEYQYSDYGFRCALSL
;
A
#
# COMPACT_ATOMS: atom_id res chain seq x y z
N MET A 1 4.70 10.52 8.84
CA MET A 1 3.42 9.84 9.13
C MET A 1 2.28 10.84 9.01
N VAL A 2 1.12 10.40 8.54
CA VAL A 2 -0.14 11.18 8.48
C VAL A 2 -1.15 10.46 9.38
N VAL A 3 -1.83 11.21 10.22
CA VAL A 3 -2.89 10.65 11.09
C VAL A 3 -4.18 10.50 10.27
N ILE A 4 -4.70 9.28 10.21
CA ILE A 4 -5.98 8.96 9.60
C ILE A 4 -7.03 8.92 10.72
N PRO A 5 -8.08 9.74 10.64
CA PRO A 5 -9.08 9.82 11.68
C PRO A 5 -9.91 8.53 11.74
N THR A 6 -10.37 8.20 12.94
CA THR A 6 -11.37 7.15 13.13
C THR A 6 -12.63 7.43 12.32
N GLY A 7 -13.31 6.38 11.88
CA GLY A 7 -14.64 6.53 11.23
C GLY A 7 -15.01 5.37 10.35
N GLU A 8 -16.24 5.44 9.88
CA GLU A 8 -16.83 4.50 8.96
C GLU A 8 -16.52 4.86 7.50
N PHE A 9 -16.44 3.87 6.63
CA PHE A 9 -16.38 4.05 5.18
C PHE A 9 -16.92 2.81 4.45
N LEU A 10 -17.24 2.98 3.17
CA LEU A 10 -17.63 1.88 2.29
C LEU A 10 -16.37 1.22 1.71
N MET A 11 -16.07 -0.01 2.14
CA MET A 11 -14.97 -0.82 1.63
C MET A 11 -15.44 -1.69 0.47
N GLY A 12 -14.63 -1.80 -0.59
CA GLY A 12 -14.97 -2.57 -1.78
C GLY A 12 -15.67 -1.75 -2.86
N CYS A 13 -16.20 -2.44 -3.88
CA CYS A 13 -16.86 -1.82 -5.03
C CYS A 13 -17.82 -2.78 -5.71
N GLU A 14 -19.11 -2.45 -5.82
CA GLU A 14 -20.14 -3.30 -6.44
C GLU A 14 -20.00 -3.44 -7.96
N THR A 15 -19.30 -2.54 -8.61
CA THR A 15 -19.04 -2.57 -10.06
C THR A 15 -17.62 -3.03 -10.40
N GLY A 16 -16.86 -3.44 -9.38
CA GLY A 16 -15.48 -3.88 -9.50
C GLY A 16 -15.31 -5.36 -9.87
N ALA A 17 -14.13 -5.91 -9.58
CA ALA A 17 -13.87 -7.33 -9.74
C ALA A 17 -14.57 -8.14 -8.64
N ALA A 18 -14.83 -9.45 -8.89
CA ALA A 18 -15.55 -10.32 -7.96
C ALA A 18 -14.96 -10.35 -6.53
N ASN A 19 -13.64 -10.17 -6.38
CA ASN A 19 -12.99 -10.14 -5.08
C ASN A 19 -13.10 -8.79 -4.35
N GLU A 20 -13.72 -7.80 -4.97
CA GLU A 20 -14.04 -6.50 -4.37
C GLU A 20 -15.45 -6.47 -3.78
N HIS A 21 -16.23 -7.56 -3.97
CA HIS A 21 -17.61 -7.71 -3.52
C HIS A 21 -17.73 -8.53 -2.22
N PRO A 22 -18.80 -8.32 -1.45
CA PRO A 22 -19.71 -7.17 -1.55
C PRO A 22 -19.04 -5.89 -1.03
N ALA A 23 -19.45 -4.74 -1.54
CA ALA A 23 -19.12 -3.47 -0.89
C ALA A 23 -19.86 -3.42 0.46
N HIS A 24 -19.16 -3.10 1.52
CA HIS A 24 -19.73 -3.15 2.87
C HIS A 24 -19.19 -2.04 3.76
N ARG A 25 -20.00 -1.56 4.70
CA ARG A 25 -19.58 -0.54 5.65
C ARG A 25 -18.78 -1.15 6.77
N ILE A 26 -17.60 -0.57 7.02
CA ILE A 26 -16.73 -0.94 8.12
C ILE A 26 -16.26 0.30 8.85
N TRP A 27 -15.91 0.10 10.12
CA TRP A 27 -15.30 1.09 10.98
C TRP A 27 -13.81 0.80 11.15
N VAL A 28 -12.98 1.83 11.02
CA VAL A 28 -11.54 1.77 11.29
C VAL A 28 -11.21 2.77 12.40
N ASP A 29 -10.51 2.32 13.42
CA ASP A 29 -10.02 3.17 14.49
C ASP A 29 -8.90 4.08 13.99
N ARG A 30 -8.58 5.11 14.78
CA ARG A 30 -7.52 6.06 14.47
C ARG A 30 -6.15 5.38 14.41
N PHE A 31 -5.39 5.67 13.38
CA PHE A 31 -4.01 5.19 13.17
C PHE A 31 -3.20 6.26 12.44
N ALA A 32 -1.89 6.05 12.31
CA ALA A 32 -1.10 6.87 11.41
C ALA A 32 -0.49 6.01 10.28
N LEU A 33 -0.38 6.58 9.09
CA LEU A 33 0.16 5.92 7.90
C LEU A 33 1.36 6.69 7.33
N GLY A 34 2.33 5.99 6.79
CA GLY A 34 3.45 6.60 6.05
C GLY A 34 2.93 7.54 4.97
N ARG A 35 3.41 8.78 4.96
CA ARG A 35 3.02 9.78 3.96
C ARG A 35 3.29 9.28 2.53
N THR A 36 4.36 8.52 2.36
CA THR A 36 4.82 7.88 1.13
C THR A 36 5.15 6.42 1.40
N ALA A 37 5.41 5.65 0.36
CA ALA A 37 6.08 4.36 0.49
C ALA A 37 7.48 4.54 1.12
N VAL A 38 8.02 3.47 1.72
CA VAL A 38 9.39 3.44 2.25
C VAL A 38 10.37 3.58 1.08
N THR A 39 11.26 4.58 1.18
CA THR A 39 12.22 4.88 0.12
C THR A 39 13.50 4.07 0.24
N ASN A 40 14.28 4.01 -0.84
CA ASN A 40 15.62 3.40 -0.85
C ASN A 40 16.52 3.99 0.24
N GLN A 41 16.46 5.30 0.46
CA GLN A 41 17.26 5.97 1.50
C GLN A 41 16.90 5.46 2.89
N LEU A 42 15.63 5.40 3.22
CA LEU A 42 15.15 4.90 4.51
C LEU A 42 15.48 3.40 4.69
N TYR A 43 15.32 2.63 3.62
CA TYR A 43 15.61 1.20 3.67
C TYR A 43 17.11 0.90 3.76
N ARG A 44 17.98 1.75 3.20
CA ARG A 44 19.43 1.65 3.33
C ARG A 44 19.87 1.72 4.79
N THR A 45 19.33 2.67 5.56
CA THR A 45 19.62 2.76 7.01
C THR A 45 19.25 1.47 7.75
N PHE A 46 18.11 0.87 7.39
CA PHE A 46 17.71 -0.42 7.94
C PHE A 46 18.72 -1.55 7.60
N LEU A 47 19.17 -1.61 6.35
CA LEU A 47 20.16 -2.62 5.94
C LEU A 47 21.49 -2.45 6.68
N GLU A 48 21.97 -1.22 6.80
CA GLU A 48 23.21 -0.88 7.49
C GLU A 48 23.17 -1.25 8.99
N GLU A 49 22.06 -0.98 9.66
CA GLU A 49 21.91 -1.27 11.09
C GLU A 49 21.58 -2.74 11.39
N SER A 50 20.82 -3.40 10.51
CA SER A 50 20.37 -4.78 10.73
C SER A 50 21.31 -5.85 10.16
N GLY A 51 22.25 -5.48 9.28
CA GLY A 51 23.14 -6.42 8.57
C GLY A 51 22.41 -7.31 7.55
N ARG A 52 21.18 -7.01 7.18
CA ARG A 52 20.41 -7.78 6.21
C ARG A 52 20.91 -7.56 4.79
N GLN A 53 20.68 -8.55 3.94
CA GLN A 53 21.00 -8.44 2.52
C GLN A 53 20.01 -7.50 1.80
N ALA A 54 20.54 -6.68 0.90
CA ALA A 54 19.73 -5.82 0.05
C ALA A 54 18.85 -6.67 -0.89
N PRO A 55 17.60 -6.22 -1.17
CA PRO A 55 16.73 -6.92 -2.10
C PRO A 55 17.28 -6.84 -3.54
N PRO A 56 16.89 -7.78 -4.42
CA PRO A 56 17.21 -7.69 -5.85
C PRO A 56 16.78 -6.35 -6.44
N GLY A 57 17.60 -5.79 -7.32
CA GLY A 57 17.30 -4.49 -7.94
C GLY A 57 17.64 -3.26 -7.09
N PHE A 58 18.04 -3.42 -5.83
CA PHE A 58 18.43 -2.30 -4.97
C PHE A 58 19.64 -1.51 -5.50
N SER A 59 20.49 -2.15 -6.29
CA SER A 59 21.63 -1.51 -6.99
C SER A 59 21.36 -1.20 -8.47
N ASP A 60 20.19 -1.55 -9.01
CA ASP A 60 19.81 -1.27 -10.39
C ASP A 60 19.52 0.22 -10.56
N ALA A 61 20.20 0.87 -11.51
CA ALA A 61 20.08 2.30 -11.76
C ALA A 61 18.66 2.78 -12.08
N ARG A 62 17.79 1.88 -12.54
CA ARG A 62 16.36 2.18 -12.78
C ARG A 62 15.55 2.34 -11.51
N PHE A 63 15.98 1.75 -10.39
CA PHE A 63 15.20 1.61 -9.16
C PHE A 63 15.92 2.11 -7.90
N ASN A 64 17.18 2.58 -8.00
CA ASN A 64 18.03 2.82 -6.84
C ASN A 64 18.15 4.30 -6.42
N HIS A 65 17.37 5.19 -7.02
CA HIS A 65 17.39 6.59 -6.58
C HIS A 65 16.94 6.68 -5.10
N PRO A 66 17.62 7.48 -4.26
CA PRO A 66 17.30 7.59 -2.82
C PRO A 66 15.82 7.81 -2.50
N ASP A 67 15.14 8.63 -3.31
CA ASP A 67 13.73 8.99 -3.12
C ASP A 67 12.74 8.07 -3.87
N GLN A 68 13.19 7.03 -4.57
CA GLN A 68 12.29 6.04 -5.12
C GLN A 68 11.86 5.05 -4.02
N PRO A 69 10.65 4.45 -4.12
CA PRO A 69 10.26 3.33 -3.26
C PRO A 69 11.27 2.20 -3.34
N VAL A 70 11.55 1.55 -2.22
CA VAL A 70 12.42 0.36 -2.21
C VAL A 70 11.78 -0.75 -3.05
N PRO A 71 12.49 -1.33 -4.05
CA PRO A 71 11.97 -2.36 -4.94
C PRO A 71 12.19 -3.76 -4.38
N SER A 72 11.43 -4.72 -4.91
CA SER A 72 11.69 -6.16 -4.74
C SER A 72 11.76 -6.64 -3.28
N VAL A 73 11.03 -6.02 -2.38
CA VAL A 73 10.94 -6.47 -0.99
C VAL A 73 9.92 -7.60 -0.86
N ARG A 74 10.27 -8.67 -0.13
CA ARG A 74 9.30 -9.68 0.29
C ARG A 74 8.46 -9.15 1.43
N TRP A 75 7.31 -9.77 1.67
CA TRP A 75 6.48 -9.41 2.81
C TRP A 75 7.24 -9.49 4.14
N PHE A 76 8.06 -10.53 4.32
CA PHE A 76 8.89 -10.71 5.52
C PHE A 76 9.93 -9.61 5.72
N ASP A 77 10.46 -9.06 4.63
CA ASP A 77 11.43 -7.96 4.69
C ASP A 77 10.73 -6.65 5.09
N ALA A 78 9.52 -6.41 4.58
CA ALA A 78 8.69 -5.27 4.97
C ALA A 78 8.27 -5.36 6.46
N ALA A 79 7.87 -6.55 6.93
CA ALA A 79 7.54 -6.78 8.33
C ALA A 79 8.77 -6.60 9.24
N ALA A 80 9.93 -7.09 8.82
CA ALA A 80 11.19 -6.91 9.56
C ALA A 80 11.61 -5.44 9.67
N TYR A 81 11.39 -4.64 8.61
CA TYR A 81 11.60 -3.19 8.65
C TYR A 81 10.71 -2.52 9.71
N CYS A 82 9.43 -2.89 9.77
CA CYS A 82 8.52 -2.38 10.80
C CYS A 82 8.98 -2.77 12.21
N ALA A 83 9.41 -4.01 12.43
CA ALA A 83 9.93 -4.47 13.71
C ALA A 83 11.20 -3.69 14.13
N TRP A 84 12.13 -3.48 13.21
CA TRP A 84 13.31 -2.64 13.45
C TRP A 84 12.92 -1.20 13.85
N LEU A 85 11.92 -0.60 13.20
CA LEU A 85 11.41 0.71 13.59
C LEU A 85 10.81 0.70 15.01
N CYS A 86 10.12 -0.37 15.41
CA CYS A 86 9.60 -0.50 16.77
C CYS A 86 10.74 -0.49 17.80
N GLU A 87 11.76 -1.30 17.59
CA GLU A 87 12.93 -1.37 18.48
C GLU A 87 13.67 -0.02 18.57
N ARG A 88 13.86 0.62 17.43
CA ARG A 88 14.57 1.91 17.34
C ARG A 88 13.83 3.06 18.00
N THR A 89 12.50 3.06 17.95
CA THR A 89 11.68 4.25 18.32
C THR A 89 10.82 4.05 19.57
N GLY A 90 10.64 2.82 20.03
CA GLY A 90 9.69 2.48 21.11
C GLY A 90 8.22 2.61 20.72
N LYS A 91 7.90 2.73 19.39
CA LYS A 91 6.53 2.91 18.90
C LYS A 91 6.06 1.67 18.14
N SER A 92 4.75 1.45 18.04
CA SER A 92 4.15 0.25 17.45
C SER A 92 3.98 0.37 15.94
N TYR A 93 5.08 0.29 15.18
CA TYR A 93 5.06 0.26 13.72
C TYR A 93 4.69 -1.13 13.21
N ARG A 94 3.96 -1.17 12.11
CA ARG A 94 3.51 -2.40 11.44
C ARG A 94 3.16 -2.11 9.97
N LEU A 95 2.86 -3.15 9.21
CA LEU A 95 2.17 -2.97 7.94
C LEU A 95 0.71 -2.54 8.20
N PRO A 96 0.10 -1.73 7.34
CA PRO A 96 -1.33 -1.41 7.45
C PRO A 96 -2.18 -2.65 7.15
N THR A 97 -3.37 -2.72 7.74
CA THR A 97 -4.39 -3.68 7.29
C THR A 97 -4.96 -3.26 5.94
N GLU A 98 -5.62 -4.19 5.23
CA GLU A 98 -6.26 -3.89 3.95
C GLU A 98 -7.35 -2.82 4.11
N ALA A 99 -8.09 -2.87 5.21
CA ALA A 99 -9.10 -1.88 5.55
C ALA A 99 -8.51 -0.49 5.86
N GLU A 100 -7.42 -0.43 6.61
CA GLU A 100 -6.71 0.81 6.90
C GLU A 100 -6.16 1.44 5.61
N TRP A 101 -5.56 0.62 4.77
CA TRP A 101 -5.02 1.08 3.49
C TRP A 101 -6.13 1.67 2.61
N GLU A 102 -7.26 0.96 2.42
CA GLU A 102 -8.35 1.43 1.56
C GLU A 102 -8.99 2.71 2.11
N ARG A 103 -9.25 2.80 3.43
CA ARG A 103 -9.73 4.03 4.05
C ARG A 103 -8.79 5.21 3.79
N ALA A 104 -7.50 4.98 3.96
CA ALA A 104 -6.47 5.99 3.73
C ALA A 104 -6.39 6.41 2.26
N ALA A 105 -6.46 5.45 1.33
CA ALA A 105 -6.42 5.69 -0.10
C ALA A 105 -7.62 6.49 -0.61
N ARG A 106 -8.81 6.27 -0.04
CA ARG A 106 -10.01 7.06 -0.36
C ARG A 106 -9.89 8.54 -0.02
N GLY A 107 -8.98 8.92 0.87
CA GLY A 107 -8.70 10.33 1.17
C GLY A 107 -9.87 11.13 1.73
N GLY A 108 -10.87 10.46 2.33
CA GLY A 108 -12.11 11.08 2.82
C GLY A 108 -13.25 11.11 1.81
N LEU A 109 -13.03 10.66 0.57
CA LEU A 109 -14.09 10.51 -0.43
C LEU A 109 -14.82 9.17 -0.22
N GLU A 110 -16.11 9.13 -0.53
CA GLU A 110 -16.91 7.91 -0.46
C GLU A 110 -17.08 7.30 -1.85
N ALA A 111 -16.85 6.00 -1.97
CA ALA A 111 -17.05 5.18 -3.18
C ALA A 111 -16.29 5.63 -4.44
N ASN A 112 -15.32 6.54 -4.32
CA ASN A 112 -14.50 7.02 -5.42
C ASN A 112 -13.70 5.88 -6.08
N LEU A 113 -13.55 5.95 -7.41
CA LEU A 113 -12.80 4.95 -8.17
C LEU A 113 -11.28 5.05 -7.95
N TYR A 114 -10.75 6.27 -7.91
CA TYR A 114 -9.32 6.55 -7.78
C TYR A 114 -9.04 7.46 -6.58
N THR A 115 -7.80 7.57 -6.21
CA THR A 115 -7.36 8.41 -5.07
C THR A 115 -7.62 9.91 -5.28
N TRP A 116 -7.82 10.33 -6.52
CA TRP A 116 -8.18 11.71 -6.91
C TRP A 116 -9.69 11.93 -7.16
N GLY A 117 -10.51 10.87 -7.13
CA GLY A 117 -11.95 10.91 -7.43
C GLY A 117 -12.32 9.98 -8.58
N ASP A 118 -13.32 10.38 -9.37
CA ASP A 118 -13.87 9.55 -10.46
C ASP A 118 -13.45 10.02 -11.86
N GLU A 119 -12.66 11.08 -11.94
CA GLU A 119 -12.18 11.60 -13.22
C GLU A 119 -11.36 10.53 -13.97
N PRO A 120 -11.56 10.40 -15.30
CA PRO A 120 -10.85 9.41 -16.10
C PRO A 120 -9.34 9.54 -15.96
N PRO A 121 -8.62 8.44 -15.83
CA PRO A 121 -7.16 8.45 -15.66
C PRO A 121 -6.41 9.23 -16.75
N GLN A 122 -6.94 9.23 -17.97
CA GLN A 122 -6.34 9.93 -19.12
C GLN A 122 -6.30 11.45 -18.93
N THR A 123 -7.09 11.99 -18.02
CA THR A 123 -7.07 13.41 -17.64
C THR A 123 -5.96 13.75 -16.67
N GLN A 124 -5.36 12.73 -16.02
CA GLN A 124 -4.30 12.93 -15.05
C GLN A 124 -2.95 13.17 -15.74
N PRO A 125 -2.20 14.19 -15.32
CA PRO A 125 -0.88 14.47 -15.89
C PRO A 125 0.05 13.24 -15.76
N ARG A 126 0.78 12.93 -16.81
CA ARG A 126 1.80 11.84 -16.85
C ARG A 126 1.28 10.42 -16.71
N TYR A 127 -0.01 10.21 -16.69
CA TYR A 127 -0.59 8.90 -16.51
C TYR A 127 -0.05 7.84 -17.50
N VAL A 128 0.12 8.20 -18.78
CA VAL A 128 0.57 7.28 -19.85
C VAL A 128 2.07 6.99 -19.79
N GLU A 129 2.87 7.87 -19.16
CA GLU A 129 4.34 7.76 -19.15
C GLU A 129 4.87 6.79 -18.07
N LEU A 130 4.10 6.55 -17.02
CA LEU A 130 4.50 5.69 -15.88
C LEU A 130 4.80 4.25 -16.28
N TRP A 131 4.13 3.74 -17.26
CA TRP A 131 4.12 2.33 -17.66
C TRP A 131 5.42 1.79 -18.24
N ARG A 132 6.42 2.62 -18.45
CA ARG A 132 7.61 2.25 -19.22
C ARG A 132 8.95 2.44 -18.52
N THR A 133 9.01 3.19 -17.43
CA THR A 133 10.30 3.69 -16.90
C THR A 133 10.66 3.23 -15.49
N GLY A 134 9.75 2.60 -14.76
CA GLY A 134 9.95 2.21 -13.35
C GLY A 134 9.20 3.12 -12.37
N PRO A 135 9.41 2.92 -11.06
CA PRO A 135 8.75 3.73 -10.05
C PRO A 135 9.25 5.18 -10.09
N GLU A 136 8.35 6.11 -9.81
CA GLU A 136 8.71 7.52 -9.64
C GLU A 136 9.31 7.78 -8.26
N ARG A 137 9.98 8.93 -8.12
CA ARG A 137 10.35 9.46 -6.80
C ARG A 137 9.08 9.77 -6.02
N VAL A 138 9.09 9.46 -4.73
CA VAL A 138 7.93 9.69 -3.88
C VAL A 138 7.59 11.18 -3.76
N GLY A 139 6.30 11.49 -3.65
CA GLY A 139 5.82 12.86 -3.49
C GLY A 139 5.79 13.67 -4.79
N GLY A 140 5.97 13.02 -5.94
CA GLY A 140 5.97 13.69 -7.24
C GLY A 140 4.60 14.14 -7.75
N ARG A 141 3.51 13.70 -7.11
CA ARG A 141 2.12 14.01 -7.47
C ARG A 141 1.38 14.67 -6.31
N PRO A 142 0.27 15.36 -6.57
CA PRO A 142 -0.56 15.89 -5.49
C PRO A 142 -1.00 14.78 -4.52
N PRO A 143 -1.04 15.07 -3.22
CA PRO A 143 -1.53 14.12 -2.23
C PRO A 143 -3.06 13.98 -2.31
N ASN A 144 -3.59 12.87 -1.80
CA ASN A 144 -5.03 12.73 -1.61
C ASN A 144 -5.55 13.60 -0.46
N GLY A 145 -6.86 13.57 -0.20
CA GLY A 145 -7.51 14.41 0.81
C GLY A 145 -7.01 14.23 2.25
N PHE A 146 -6.30 13.13 2.57
CA PHE A 146 -5.64 12.96 3.84
C PHE A 146 -4.15 13.37 3.84
N GLY A 147 -3.62 13.82 2.70
CA GLY A 147 -2.22 14.23 2.58
C GLY A 147 -1.25 13.08 2.33
N LEU A 148 -1.73 11.96 1.80
CA LEU A 148 -0.92 10.81 1.41
C LEU A 148 -0.54 10.90 -0.06
N TYR A 149 0.72 10.66 -0.35
CA TYR A 149 1.28 10.67 -1.69
C TYR A 149 1.41 9.26 -2.26
N ASP A 150 1.30 9.15 -3.57
CA ASP A 150 1.62 7.95 -4.36
C ASP A 150 1.00 6.66 -3.79
N ILE A 151 -0.19 6.76 -3.19
CA ILE A 151 -0.87 5.62 -2.56
C ILE A 151 -1.48 4.68 -3.62
N SER A 152 -1.43 5.06 -4.87
CA SER A 152 -1.72 4.21 -6.02
C SER A 152 -0.72 4.46 -7.13
N GLU A 153 -0.55 3.48 -8.03
CA GLU A 153 0.20 3.53 -9.29
C GLU A 153 1.73 3.46 -9.21
N ASN A 154 2.35 3.77 -8.10
CA ASN A 154 3.82 3.77 -8.01
C ASN A 154 4.37 2.36 -7.78
N VAL A 155 4.06 1.76 -6.65
CA VAL A 155 4.37 0.35 -6.34
C VAL A 155 3.18 -0.32 -5.68
N HIS A 156 3.04 -1.64 -5.87
CA HIS A 156 2.18 -2.45 -5.02
C HIS A 156 2.67 -2.37 -3.59
N GLU A 157 1.76 -2.16 -2.65
CA GLU A 157 2.09 -2.06 -1.24
C GLU A 157 1.66 -3.30 -0.48
N TRP A 158 2.59 -3.95 0.19
CA TRP A 158 2.33 -5.06 1.09
C TRP A 158 1.48 -4.64 2.28
N LEU A 159 0.52 -5.48 2.65
CA LEU A 159 -0.38 -5.29 3.76
C LEU A 159 -0.23 -6.39 4.81
N ALA A 160 -0.75 -6.15 6.02
CA ALA A 160 -0.66 -7.12 7.12
C ALA A 160 -1.49 -8.38 6.88
N ASP A 161 -2.61 -8.24 6.17
CA ASP A 161 -3.64 -9.26 6.03
C ASP A 161 -3.18 -10.46 5.20
N TRP A 162 -3.58 -11.65 5.61
CA TRP A 162 -3.71 -12.75 4.67
C TRP A 162 -4.82 -12.43 3.68
N TYR A 163 -4.66 -12.88 2.45
CA TYR A 163 -5.63 -12.61 1.39
C TYR A 163 -6.57 -13.80 1.19
N ASP A 164 -7.86 -13.50 1.14
CA ASP A 164 -8.91 -14.38 0.65
C ASP A 164 -9.88 -13.58 -0.22
N ALA A 165 -10.23 -14.10 -1.41
CA ALA A 165 -11.08 -13.39 -2.35
C ALA A 165 -12.52 -13.21 -1.85
N GLY A 166 -13.01 -14.12 -1.02
CA GLY A 166 -14.35 -14.10 -0.45
C GLY A 166 -14.45 -13.43 0.91
N TYR A 167 -13.34 -12.95 1.48
CA TYR A 167 -13.33 -12.44 2.85
C TYR A 167 -14.34 -11.33 3.12
N TYR A 168 -14.64 -10.47 2.14
CA TYR A 168 -15.56 -9.34 2.33
C TYR A 168 -16.97 -9.77 2.73
N SER A 169 -17.42 -10.97 2.33
CA SER A 169 -18.72 -11.52 2.73
C SER A 169 -18.84 -11.90 4.20
N VAL A 170 -17.70 -12.05 4.90
CA VAL A 170 -17.63 -12.47 6.32
C VAL A 170 -16.80 -11.49 7.16
N SER A 171 -16.40 -10.38 6.57
CA SER A 171 -15.59 -9.36 7.23
C SER A 171 -16.31 -8.79 8.47
N PRO A 172 -15.64 -8.66 9.63
CA PRO A 172 -16.20 -7.96 10.76
C PRO A 172 -16.37 -6.48 10.43
N GLN A 173 -17.39 -5.85 11.03
CA GLN A 173 -17.68 -4.44 10.82
C GLN A 173 -16.64 -3.49 11.40
N ARG A 174 -15.81 -3.93 12.34
CA ARG A 174 -14.82 -3.08 13.00
C ARG A 174 -13.41 -3.65 12.88
N ASN A 175 -12.49 -2.82 12.38
CA ASN A 175 -11.07 -3.11 12.23
C ASN A 175 -10.78 -4.50 11.62
N PRO A 176 -11.34 -4.85 10.44
CA PRO A 176 -11.05 -6.13 9.82
C PRO A 176 -9.55 -6.29 9.55
N GLN A 177 -9.04 -7.51 9.76
CA GLN A 177 -7.61 -7.83 9.67
C GLN A 177 -7.35 -8.99 8.67
N GLY A 178 -8.32 -9.28 7.81
CA GLY A 178 -8.23 -10.42 6.92
C GLY A 178 -8.47 -11.76 7.63
N PRO A 179 -8.42 -12.88 6.91
CA PRO A 179 -8.53 -14.21 7.51
C PRO A 179 -7.33 -14.51 8.41
N PRO A 180 -7.46 -15.39 9.42
CA PRO A 180 -6.39 -15.69 10.37
C PRO A 180 -5.20 -16.44 9.75
N VAL A 181 -5.43 -17.12 8.63
CA VAL A 181 -4.42 -17.88 7.88
C VAL A 181 -4.65 -17.73 6.39
N GLY A 182 -3.59 -17.95 5.60
CA GLY A 182 -3.67 -17.89 4.15
C GLY A 182 -2.35 -18.30 3.51
N ALA A 183 -2.36 -18.45 2.18
CA ALA A 183 -1.16 -18.73 1.38
C ALA A 183 -0.58 -17.46 0.73
N ARG A 184 -1.33 -16.36 0.72
CA ARG A 184 -0.97 -15.12 0.05
C ARG A 184 -1.22 -13.93 0.98
N ARG A 185 -0.36 -12.93 0.93
CA ARG A 185 -0.59 -11.64 1.61
C ARG A 185 -1.29 -10.68 0.68
N ALA A 186 -2.20 -9.89 1.24
CA ALA A 186 -2.85 -8.81 0.51
C ALA A 186 -1.84 -7.74 0.07
N SER A 187 -2.08 -7.16 -1.08
CA SER A 187 -1.36 -5.98 -1.58
C SER A 187 -2.30 -5.07 -2.34
N ARG A 188 -2.01 -3.79 -2.40
CA ARG A 188 -2.89 -2.77 -2.97
C ARG A 188 -2.13 -1.73 -3.77
N GLY A 189 -2.87 -0.87 -4.46
CA GLY A 189 -2.39 0.34 -5.10
C GLY A 189 -1.99 0.21 -6.57
N GLY A 190 -1.84 -1.01 -7.08
CA GLY A 190 -1.24 -1.19 -8.41
C GLY A 190 0.20 -0.72 -8.45
N SER A 191 0.78 -0.66 -9.63
CA SER A 191 2.16 -0.24 -9.79
C SER A 191 2.43 0.38 -11.14
N TRP A 192 3.61 0.94 -11.30
CA TRP A 192 4.13 1.48 -12.56
C TRP A 192 4.12 0.48 -13.74
N ARG A 193 3.94 -0.81 -13.48
CA ARG A 193 3.89 -1.90 -14.49
C ARG A 193 2.48 -2.27 -14.93
N HIS A 194 1.45 -1.87 -14.20
CA HIS A 194 0.11 -2.41 -14.36
C HIS A 194 -0.85 -1.44 -15.06
N HIS A 195 -1.88 -2.02 -15.67
CA HIS A 195 -2.97 -1.23 -16.21
C HIS A 195 -3.72 -0.53 -15.08
N ILE A 196 -4.17 0.71 -15.31
CA ILE A 196 -4.89 1.56 -14.35
C ILE A 196 -6.03 0.86 -13.63
N LYS A 197 -6.68 -0.10 -14.23
CA LYS A 197 -7.76 -0.88 -13.59
C LYS A 197 -7.33 -1.48 -12.25
N ILE A 198 -6.03 -1.74 -12.07
CA ILE A 198 -5.46 -2.29 -10.83
C ILE A 198 -5.11 -1.18 -9.84
N ALA A 199 -5.04 0.07 -10.28
CA ALA A 199 -4.79 1.24 -9.43
C ALA A 199 -6.08 1.86 -8.85
N ARG A 200 -7.27 1.30 -9.14
CA ARG A 200 -8.51 1.72 -8.46
C ARG A 200 -8.38 1.50 -6.95
N VAL A 201 -8.98 2.39 -6.16
CA VAL A 201 -8.89 2.32 -4.70
C VAL A 201 -9.38 0.98 -4.16
N ALA A 202 -10.46 0.43 -4.73
CA ALA A 202 -11.03 -0.84 -4.32
C ALA A 202 -10.29 -2.09 -4.89
N ALA A 203 -9.41 -1.92 -5.90
CA ALA A 203 -8.76 -3.04 -6.56
C ALA A 203 -7.87 -3.83 -5.58
N ARG A 204 -8.14 -5.14 -5.47
CA ARG A 204 -7.44 -6.05 -4.58
C ARG A 204 -6.42 -6.89 -5.33
N SER A 205 -5.25 -7.04 -4.75
CA SER A 205 -4.16 -7.87 -5.27
C SER A 205 -3.56 -8.72 -4.16
N SER A 206 -2.78 -9.71 -4.52
CA SER A 206 -2.12 -10.56 -3.52
C SER A 206 -0.93 -11.30 -4.14
N LEU A 207 0.02 -11.69 -3.29
CA LEU A 207 1.19 -12.47 -3.69
C LEU A 207 1.63 -13.38 -2.54
N PRO A 208 2.20 -14.57 -2.79
CA PRO A 208 2.86 -15.36 -1.76
C PRO A 208 3.93 -14.52 -1.05
N PRO A 209 4.05 -14.58 0.28
CA PRO A 209 4.90 -13.67 1.07
C PRO A 209 6.41 -13.78 0.79
N GLU A 210 6.85 -14.91 0.24
CA GLU A 210 8.23 -15.17 -0.17
C GLU A 210 8.62 -14.58 -1.53
N TYR A 211 7.62 -14.17 -2.35
CA TYR A 211 7.88 -13.64 -3.68
C TYR A 211 8.25 -12.15 -3.61
N GLN A 212 9.02 -11.73 -4.62
CA GLN A 212 9.51 -10.37 -4.75
C GLN A 212 9.57 -9.96 -6.21
N TYR A 213 8.92 -8.84 -6.53
CA TYR A 213 8.96 -8.23 -7.85
C TYR A 213 9.40 -6.77 -7.74
N SER A 214 10.03 -6.24 -8.78
CA SER A 214 10.58 -4.88 -8.79
C SER A 214 9.55 -3.78 -8.58
N ASP A 215 8.28 -4.10 -8.69
CA ASP A 215 7.14 -3.22 -8.50
C ASP A 215 6.40 -3.43 -7.16
N TYR A 216 7.00 -4.18 -6.23
CA TYR A 216 6.48 -4.37 -4.87
C TYR A 216 7.34 -3.62 -3.85
N GLY A 217 6.67 -2.78 -3.07
CA GLY A 217 7.18 -2.01 -1.95
C GLY A 217 6.20 -2.05 -0.78
N PHE A 218 6.27 -1.09 0.13
CA PHE A 218 5.37 -1.00 1.28
C PHE A 218 5.41 0.40 1.90
N ARG A 219 4.41 0.70 2.72
CA ARG A 219 4.44 1.80 3.69
C ARG A 219 4.13 1.29 5.08
N CYS A 220 4.61 2.00 6.11
CA CYS A 220 4.35 1.63 7.50
C CYS A 220 3.08 2.28 8.00
N ALA A 221 2.33 1.57 8.85
CA ALA A 221 1.33 2.10 9.75
C ALA A 221 1.91 2.22 11.16
N LEU A 222 1.31 3.07 11.97
CA LEU A 222 1.60 3.24 13.40
C LEU A 222 0.30 3.19 14.17
N SER A 223 0.22 2.30 15.15
CA SER A 223 -0.89 2.24 16.09
C SER A 223 -0.84 3.45 17.04
N LEU A 224 -1.99 4.08 17.30
CA LEU A 224 -2.12 5.29 18.13
C LEU A 224 -2.95 5.03 19.37
#